data_4017a41e4c78dab7e862285fff52cf9a
#
_entry.id   4017a41e4c78dab7e862285fff52cf9a
#
_cell.length_a   1.000
_cell.length_b   1.000
_cell.length_c   1.000
_cell.angle_alpha   90.00
_cell.angle_beta   90.00
_cell.angle_gamma   90.00
#
_symmetry.space_group_name_H-M   'P 1'
#
loop_
_entity.id
_entity.type
_entity.pdbx_description
1 polymer ?
#
loop_
_entity_poly.entity_id
_entity_poly.type
_entity_poly.pdbx_seq_one_letter_code
_entity_poly.pdbx_strand_id
1 'polypeptide(L)'
;IEQAAAAIGFAIYRTDEMADLISYMRKYNETAKDGDDLRFYGFDMQRWSYNLQYLIEICEASEIDVTQLRKLEDDDEAYGGDGIEGQTRIITEIKKELQKSNVEDILEAEHLADALLQNISLGKVMNSAIEVNVLRDKLMAENVMWILSMEEQRGNSCIFISGHNGHIERSGNYGADNRVMGNILSDELGEGYFAIGTDFYKTKCNLPKSDGKRITHTFYSYDPLAKAAKKAGYDMSWFDFSKVPENSKLKEQITDHVSMGSLGEGYSAFFMSIFPQSYRISQSPEKLYDGMIFVTNAHPIEIREE
;
A
#
# COMPACT_ATOMS: atom_id res chain seq x y z
N ILE A 1 0.60 10.89 18.42
CA ILE A 1 0.34 9.52 17.87
C ILE A 1 -0.93 9.53 17.02
N GLU A 2 -2.04 10.05 17.52
CA GLU A 2 -3.30 10.17 16.76
C GLU A 2 -3.10 11.02 15.50
N GLN A 3 -2.42 12.14 15.60
CA GLN A 3 -2.06 12.98 14.47
C GLN A 3 -1.16 12.23 13.46
N ALA A 4 -0.22 11.40 13.93
CA ALA A 4 0.63 10.61 13.04
C ALA A 4 -0.17 9.53 12.29
N ALA A 5 -1.13 8.87 12.95
CA ALA A 5 -2.02 7.92 12.28
C ALA A 5 -2.95 8.61 11.25
N ALA A 6 -3.43 9.82 11.56
CA ALA A 6 -4.21 10.64 10.63
C ALA A 6 -3.39 11.09 9.41
N ALA A 7 -2.11 11.41 9.62
CA ALA A 7 -1.17 11.86 8.59
C ALA A 7 -0.88 10.81 7.50
N ILE A 8 -1.17 9.52 7.73
CA ILE A 8 -1.13 8.48 6.68
C ILE A 8 -2.13 8.78 5.55
N GLY A 9 -3.18 9.55 5.86
CA GLY A 9 -4.05 10.18 4.87
C GLY A 9 -5.22 9.34 4.36
N PHE A 10 -5.29 8.05 4.67
CA PHE A 10 -6.43 7.19 4.32
C PHE A 10 -7.26 6.83 5.56
N ALA A 11 -8.58 6.95 5.45
CA ALA A 11 -9.49 6.67 6.57
C ALA A 11 -9.31 5.26 7.18
N ILE A 12 -8.94 4.27 6.35
CA ILE A 12 -8.71 2.89 6.80
C ILE A 12 -7.53 2.74 7.78
N TYR A 13 -6.63 3.72 7.85
CA TYR A 13 -5.51 3.73 8.78
C TYR A 13 -5.76 4.58 10.04
N ARG A 14 -6.90 5.29 10.11
CA ARG A 14 -7.29 6.04 11.31
C ARG A 14 -7.97 5.13 12.32
N THR A 15 -7.25 4.16 12.82
CA THR A 15 -7.74 3.13 13.75
C THR A 15 -6.88 3.06 15.00
N ASP A 16 -7.40 2.43 16.05
CA ASP A 16 -6.67 2.21 17.30
C ASP A 16 -5.45 1.32 17.07
N GLU A 17 -5.59 0.31 16.21
CA GLU A 17 -4.51 -0.63 15.90
C GLU A 17 -3.33 0.07 15.22
N MET A 18 -3.59 1.03 14.33
CA MET A 18 -2.52 1.83 13.71
C MET A 18 -1.87 2.78 14.72
N ALA A 19 -2.66 3.39 15.60
CA ALA A 19 -2.12 4.22 16.68
C ALA A 19 -1.26 3.39 17.65
N ASP A 20 -1.66 2.16 17.95
CA ASP A 20 -0.89 1.22 18.78
C ASP A 20 0.43 0.82 18.10
N LEU A 21 0.41 0.56 16.79
CA LEU A 21 1.64 0.28 16.02
C LEU A 21 2.62 1.46 16.10
N ILE A 22 2.16 2.68 15.84
CA ILE A 22 3.01 3.90 15.92
C ILE A 22 3.54 4.10 17.35
N SER A 23 2.70 3.83 18.37
CA SER A 23 3.12 3.88 19.77
C SER A 23 4.20 2.86 20.09
N TYR A 24 4.05 1.65 19.58
CA TYR A 24 5.05 0.60 19.72
C TYR A 24 6.39 1.01 19.08
N MET A 25 6.36 1.49 17.84
CA MET A 25 7.56 1.95 17.14
C MET A 25 8.27 3.07 17.92
N ARG A 26 7.52 4.08 18.38
CA ARG A 26 8.07 5.16 19.20
C ARG A 26 8.73 4.64 20.47
N LYS A 27 8.04 3.75 21.20
CA LYS A 27 8.58 3.17 22.44
C LYS A 27 9.83 2.32 22.17
N TYR A 28 9.86 1.57 21.08
CA TYR A 28 11.03 0.82 20.66
C TYR A 28 12.21 1.76 20.41
N ASN A 29 11.97 2.86 19.69
CA ASN A 29 13.00 3.84 19.34
C ASN A 29 13.60 4.58 20.56
N GLU A 30 12.87 4.67 21.71
CA GLU A 30 13.41 5.26 22.95
C GLU A 30 14.65 4.51 23.47
N THR A 31 14.83 3.25 23.11
CA THR A 31 15.92 2.39 23.57
C THR A 31 16.71 1.74 22.45
N ALA A 32 16.35 2.02 21.20
CA ALA A 32 17.06 1.54 20.02
C ALA A 32 18.49 2.14 19.99
N LYS A 33 19.43 1.39 19.43
CA LYS A 33 20.76 1.91 19.13
C LYS A 33 20.69 2.78 17.86
N ASP A 34 21.69 3.63 17.68
CA ASP A 34 21.83 4.40 16.46
C ASP A 34 21.80 3.47 15.24
N GLY A 35 20.87 3.72 14.33
CA GLY A 35 20.63 2.92 13.12
C GLY A 35 19.63 1.77 13.27
N ASP A 36 19.31 1.34 14.50
CA ASP A 36 18.33 0.27 14.76
C ASP A 36 16.90 0.83 14.97
N ASP A 37 16.69 2.14 14.86
CA ASP A 37 15.38 2.77 15.02
C ASP A 37 14.42 2.39 13.88
N LEU A 38 13.18 2.10 14.25
CA LEU A 38 12.11 1.81 13.30
C LEU A 38 11.60 3.09 12.64
N ARG A 39 11.48 3.08 11.33
CA ARG A 39 10.91 4.18 10.54
C ARG A 39 9.63 3.73 9.84
N PHE A 40 8.73 4.65 9.63
CA PHE A 40 7.48 4.45 8.91
C PHE A 40 7.50 5.30 7.65
N TYR A 41 7.37 4.64 6.50
CA TYR A 41 7.39 5.27 5.19
C TYR A 41 6.06 5.07 4.46
N GLY A 42 5.67 6.03 3.65
CA GLY A 42 4.65 5.87 2.63
C GLY A 42 5.31 5.57 1.28
N PHE A 43 4.76 4.63 0.52
CA PHE A 43 5.25 4.31 -0.83
C PHE A 43 4.22 4.57 -1.93
N ASP A 44 2.99 4.95 -1.58
CA ASP A 44 1.91 5.25 -2.53
C ASP A 44 1.75 6.76 -2.72
N MET A 45 1.88 7.23 -3.94
CA MET A 45 1.86 8.65 -4.30
C MET A 45 0.47 9.28 -4.39
N GLN A 46 -0.61 8.56 -4.07
CA GLN A 46 -1.99 9.02 -4.31
C GLN A 46 -2.42 10.25 -3.50
N ARG A 47 -1.74 10.59 -2.40
CA ARG A 47 -2.15 11.67 -1.50
C ARG A 47 -1.42 12.98 -1.81
N TRP A 48 -1.87 13.65 -2.90
CA TRP A 48 -1.32 14.91 -3.38
C TRP A 48 -1.20 15.97 -2.27
N SER A 49 -2.29 16.29 -1.58
CA SER A 49 -2.34 17.36 -0.59
C SER A 49 -1.37 17.16 0.57
N TYR A 50 -1.21 15.93 1.05
CA TYR A 50 -0.27 15.61 2.14
C TYR A 50 1.18 15.77 1.69
N ASN A 51 1.54 15.19 0.54
CA ASN A 51 2.90 15.31 0.01
C ASN A 51 3.26 16.77 -0.29
N LEU A 52 2.31 17.55 -0.82
CA LEU A 52 2.50 18.97 -1.09
C LEU A 52 2.71 19.76 0.19
N GLN A 53 1.89 19.53 1.21
CA GLN A 53 2.00 20.19 2.51
C GLN A 53 3.37 19.92 3.16
N TYR A 54 3.81 18.65 3.21
CA TYR A 54 5.11 18.30 3.78
C TYR A 54 6.26 18.92 3.00
N LEU A 55 6.18 18.94 1.68
CA LEU A 55 7.21 19.59 0.85
C LEU A 55 7.26 21.09 1.14
N ILE A 56 6.12 21.76 1.30
CA ILE A 56 6.05 23.18 1.68
C ILE A 56 6.71 23.40 3.05
N GLU A 57 6.38 22.59 4.05
CA GLU A 57 6.93 22.70 5.40
C GLU A 57 8.47 22.57 5.40
N ILE A 58 9.03 21.61 4.65
CA ILE A 58 10.48 21.44 4.52
C ILE A 58 11.12 22.64 3.80
N CYS A 59 10.50 23.10 2.71
CA CYS A 59 10.99 24.26 1.96
C CYS A 59 11.02 25.53 2.83
N GLU A 60 9.96 25.78 3.61
CA GLU A 60 9.89 26.94 4.52
C GLU A 60 10.93 26.86 5.63
N ALA A 61 11.10 25.67 6.25
CA ALA A 61 12.13 25.46 7.26
C ALA A 61 13.56 25.66 6.70
N SER A 62 13.74 25.51 5.40
CA SER A 62 15.00 25.70 4.68
C SER A 62 15.12 27.05 3.95
N GLU A 63 14.21 28.00 4.25
CA GLU A 63 14.17 29.35 3.66
C GLU A 63 14.05 29.36 2.11
N ILE A 64 13.44 28.32 1.53
CA ILE A 64 13.13 28.24 0.10
C ILE A 64 11.79 28.91 -0.18
N ASP A 65 11.70 29.70 -1.27
CA ASP A 65 10.45 30.34 -1.67
C ASP A 65 9.38 29.35 -2.11
N VAL A 66 8.29 29.26 -1.35
CA VAL A 66 7.16 28.36 -1.59
C VAL A 66 5.98 29.02 -2.30
N THR A 67 6.12 30.28 -2.75
CA THR A 67 5.01 31.06 -3.35
C THR A 67 4.31 30.31 -4.49
N GLN A 68 5.04 29.58 -5.31
CA GLN A 68 4.47 28.80 -6.40
C GLN A 68 3.84 27.47 -5.91
N LEU A 69 4.44 26.81 -4.90
CA LEU A 69 3.86 25.60 -4.31
C LEU A 69 2.51 25.89 -3.66
N ARG A 70 2.41 27.01 -2.93
CA ARG A 70 1.15 27.40 -2.28
C ARG A 70 0.00 27.64 -3.25
N LYS A 71 0.25 28.00 -4.50
CA LYS A 71 -0.80 28.09 -5.52
C LYS A 71 -1.39 26.72 -5.87
N LEU A 72 -0.66 25.62 -5.62
CA LEU A 72 -1.10 24.25 -5.85
C LEU A 72 -1.92 23.70 -4.68
N GLU A 73 -1.98 24.39 -3.53
CA GLU A 73 -2.80 23.95 -2.37
C GLU A 73 -4.30 24.11 -2.64
N ASP A 74 -4.70 25.08 -3.47
CA ASP A 74 -6.10 25.30 -3.85
C ASP A 74 -6.59 24.31 -4.92
N ASP A 75 -5.69 23.53 -5.50
CA ASP A 75 -5.99 22.50 -6.49
C ASP A 75 -6.25 21.19 -5.74
N ASP A 76 -7.51 20.95 -5.33
CA ASP A 76 -7.95 19.71 -4.65
C ASP A 76 -7.66 18.43 -5.45
N GLU A 77 -7.33 18.58 -6.73
CA GLU A 77 -6.91 17.50 -7.62
C GLU A 77 -5.71 17.97 -8.45
N ALA A 78 -4.81 17.06 -8.80
CA ALA A 78 -3.63 17.31 -9.63
C ALA A 78 -3.93 17.94 -11.04
N TYR A 79 -5.12 18.46 -11.26
CA TYR A 79 -5.65 18.91 -12.55
C TYR A 79 -6.09 20.37 -12.56
N GLY A 80 -5.81 21.14 -11.50
CA GLY A 80 -6.23 22.54 -11.39
C GLY A 80 -5.53 23.50 -12.34
N GLY A 81 -5.87 24.78 -12.23
CA GLY A 81 -5.72 25.91 -13.15
C GLY A 81 -4.47 26.05 -14.03
N ASP A 82 -3.29 25.61 -13.58
CA ASP A 82 -2.06 25.63 -14.39
C ASP A 82 -1.90 24.37 -15.26
N GLY A 83 -2.76 23.37 -15.05
CA GLY A 83 -2.69 22.08 -15.74
C GLY A 83 -1.43 21.28 -15.43
N ILE A 84 -1.38 20.08 -15.96
CA ILE A 84 -0.28 19.12 -15.74
C ILE A 84 1.10 19.70 -16.06
N GLU A 85 1.23 20.53 -17.08
CA GLU A 85 2.52 21.12 -17.50
C GLU A 85 3.00 22.18 -16.49
N GLY A 86 2.09 23.03 -16.01
CA GLY A 86 2.38 24.07 -15.01
C GLY A 86 2.81 23.45 -13.68
N GLN A 87 2.07 22.49 -13.19
CA GLN A 87 2.38 21.74 -11.97
C GLN A 87 3.73 21.02 -12.08
N THR A 88 3.98 20.31 -13.20
CA THR A 88 5.26 19.63 -13.46
C THR A 88 6.42 20.60 -13.41
N ARG A 89 6.27 21.79 -14.03
CA ARG A 89 7.30 22.83 -14.02
C ARG A 89 7.59 23.32 -12.60
N ILE A 90 6.54 23.69 -11.84
CA ILE A 90 6.69 24.19 -10.46
C ILE A 90 7.43 23.19 -9.59
N ILE A 91 6.99 21.93 -9.56
CA ILE A 91 7.62 20.88 -8.73
C ILE A 91 9.08 20.64 -9.19
N THR A 92 9.33 20.63 -10.50
CA THR A 92 10.70 20.45 -11.02
C THR A 92 11.61 21.62 -10.65
N GLU A 93 11.13 22.85 -10.64
CA GLU A 93 11.89 24.03 -10.20
C GLU A 93 12.21 23.97 -8.72
N ILE A 94 11.23 23.62 -7.88
CA ILE A 94 11.45 23.42 -6.44
C ILE A 94 12.50 22.34 -6.18
N LYS A 95 12.43 21.20 -6.88
CA LYS A 95 13.44 20.13 -6.75
C LYS A 95 14.85 20.63 -7.04
N LYS A 96 15.02 21.51 -8.02
CA LYS A 96 16.31 22.14 -8.32
C LYS A 96 16.77 23.12 -7.25
N GLU A 97 15.87 23.83 -6.61
CA GLU A 97 16.20 24.73 -5.51
C GLU A 97 16.59 23.95 -4.24
N LEU A 98 15.89 22.85 -3.94
CA LEU A 98 16.28 21.92 -2.88
C LEU A 98 17.73 21.45 -3.02
N GLN A 99 18.14 21.04 -4.24
CA GLN A 99 19.49 20.56 -4.52
C GLN A 99 20.59 21.62 -4.35
N LYS A 100 20.26 22.90 -4.38
CA LYS A 100 21.18 24.00 -4.18
C LYS A 100 21.24 24.49 -2.74
N SER A 101 20.25 24.10 -1.94
CA SER A 101 20.05 24.57 -0.58
C SER A 101 20.60 23.56 0.43
N ASN A 102 20.90 24.02 1.64
CA ASN A 102 21.35 23.15 2.72
C ASN A 102 20.15 22.64 3.50
N VAL A 103 19.45 21.67 2.93
CA VAL A 103 18.27 21.02 3.52
C VAL A 103 18.72 19.84 4.37
N GLU A 104 18.28 19.72 5.62
CA GLU A 104 18.69 18.68 6.55
C GLU A 104 18.31 17.29 6.02
N ASP A 105 17.07 17.14 5.54
CA ASP A 105 16.55 15.87 4.99
C ASP A 105 16.35 15.96 3.47
N ILE A 106 17.39 16.34 2.75
CA ILE A 106 17.34 16.60 1.29
C ILE A 106 16.78 15.42 0.50
N LEU A 107 17.12 14.17 0.87
CA LEU A 107 16.67 12.98 0.15
C LEU A 107 15.17 12.75 0.33
N GLU A 108 14.61 13.04 1.51
CA GLU A 108 13.17 12.98 1.76
C GLU A 108 12.43 14.09 1.01
N ALA A 109 12.97 15.31 1.03
CA ALA A 109 12.39 16.44 0.29
C ALA A 109 12.35 16.20 -1.22
N GLU A 110 13.45 15.68 -1.79
CA GLU A 110 13.50 15.29 -3.21
C GLU A 110 12.49 14.17 -3.52
N HIS A 111 12.35 13.18 -2.62
CA HIS A 111 11.41 12.08 -2.80
C HIS A 111 9.95 12.54 -2.73
N LEU A 112 9.61 13.50 -1.85
CA LEU A 112 8.29 14.13 -1.83
C LEU A 112 7.99 14.85 -3.15
N ALA A 113 8.96 15.58 -3.70
CA ALA A 113 8.82 16.19 -5.03
C ALA A 113 8.62 15.14 -6.13
N ASP A 114 9.35 14.02 -6.07
CA ASP A 114 9.18 12.89 -7.00
C ASP A 114 7.80 12.24 -6.84
N ALA A 115 7.30 12.05 -5.62
CA ALA A 115 5.95 11.52 -5.36
C ALA A 115 4.85 12.42 -5.94
N LEU A 116 5.03 13.75 -5.89
CA LEU A 116 4.14 14.70 -6.57
C LEU A 116 4.20 14.57 -8.10
N LEU A 117 5.39 14.46 -8.68
CA LEU A 117 5.55 14.22 -10.11
C LEU A 117 4.96 12.87 -10.56
N GLN A 118 5.09 11.85 -9.73
CA GLN A 118 4.45 10.55 -9.95
C GLN A 118 2.91 10.68 -9.95
N ASN A 119 2.34 11.39 -8.97
CA ASN A 119 0.91 11.67 -8.93
C ASN A 119 0.42 12.39 -10.18
N ILE A 120 1.13 13.43 -10.64
CA ILE A 120 0.86 14.12 -11.90
C ILE A 120 0.89 13.15 -13.10
N SER A 121 1.80 12.17 -13.09
CA SER A 121 1.90 11.20 -14.17
C SER A 121 0.72 10.25 -14.24
N LEU A 122 0.12 9.88 -13.09
CA LEU A 122 -1.14 9.12 -13.05
C LEU A 122 -2.26 9.89 -13.74
N GLY A 123 -2.30 11.20 -13.56
CA GLY A 123 -3.26 12.06 -14.21
C GLY A 123 -3.25 11.99 -15.73
N LYS A 124 -2.10 11.79 -16.34
CA LYS A 124 -1.96 11.67 -17.80
C LYS A 124 -2.64 10.43 -18.38
N VAL A 125 -2.82 9.39 -17.58
CA VAL A 125 -3.40 8.09 -18.01
C VAL A 125 -4.79 7.82 -17.42
N MET A 126 -5.44 8.81 -16.79
CA MET A 126 -6.74 8.64 -16.10
C MET A 126 -7.89 8.13 -16.96
N ASN A 127 -7.79 8.21 -18.27
CA ASN A 127 -8.82 7.69 -19.17
C ASN A 127 -8.88 6.15 -19.20
N SER A 128 -7.89 5.47 -18.64
CA SER A 128 -7.79 4.02 -18.60
C SER A 128 -7.51 3.54 -17.18
N ALA A 129 -8.48 2.95 -16.52
CA ALA A 129 -8.31 2.39 -15.17
C ALA A 129 -7.21 1.34 -15.10
N ILE A 130 -6.99 0.58 -16.17
CA ILE A 130 -5.91 -0.42 -16.24
C ILE A 130 -4.56 0.29 -16.28
N GLU A 131 -4.39 1.29 -17.14
CA GLU A 131 -3.13 2.03 -17.26
C GLU A 131 -2.78 2.77 -15.95
N VAL A 132 -3.77 3.36 -15.29
CA VAL A 132 -3.58 3.97 -13.95
C VAL A 132 -3.07 2.94 -12.95
N ASN A 133 -3.72 1.78 -12.85
CA ASN A 133 -3.32 0.76 -11.89
C ASN A 133 -1.91 0.21 -12.19
N VAL A 134 -1.61 -0.10 -13.46
CA VAL A 134 -0.29 -0.60 -13.87
C VAL A 134 0.81 0.43 -13.60
N LEU A 135 0.57 1.70 -13.95
CA LEU A 135 1.53 2.77 -13.69
C LEU A 135 1.71 2.98 -12.18
N ARG A 136 0.62 2.98 -11.40
CA ARG A 136 0.68 3.13 -9.94
C ARG A 136 1.49 2.00 -9.29
N ASP A 137 1.24 0.74 -9.68
CA ASP A 137 1.98 -0.40 -9.16
C ASP A 137 3.48 -0.31 -9.48
N LYS A 138 3.83 0.11 -10.70
CA LYS A 138 5.22 0.36 -11.07
C LYS A 138 5.86 1.42 -10.18
N LEU A 139 5.20 2.56 -10.01
CA LEU A 139 5.72 3.66 -9.19
C LEU A 139 5.81 3.29 -7.70
N MET A 140 4.87 2.52 -7.18
CA MET A 140 4.95 1.98 -5.81
C MET A 140 6.16 1.05 -5.67
N ALA A 141 6.46 0.19 -6.65
CA ALA A 141 7.66 -0.65 -6.62
C ALA A 141 8.95 0.20 -6.64
N GLU A 142 9.02 1.23 -7.47
CA GLU A 142 10.15 2.17 -7.49
C GLU A 142 10.35 2.86 -6.13
N ASN A 143 9.26 3.30 -5.49
CA ASN A 143 9.30 3.91 -4.16
C ASN A 143 9.76 2.91 -3.08
N VAL A 144 9.30 1.67 -3.13
CA VAL A 144 9.75 0.61 -2.21
C VAL A 144 11.24 0.33 -2.39
N MET A 145 11.75 0.27 -3.61
CA MET A 145 13.19 0.08 -3.88
C MET A 145 14.01 1.28 -3.39
N TRP A 146 13.49 2.50 -3.52
CA TRP A 146 14.12 3.69 -2.95
C TRP A 146 14.17 3.60 -1.41
N ILE A 147 13.07 3.24 -0.73
CA ILE A 147 13.02 3.05 0.73
C ILE A 147 14.05 1.98 1.16
N LEU A 148 14.11 0.85 0.45
CA LEU A 148 15.08 -0.20 0.75
C LEU A 148 16.52 0.34 0.65
N SER A 149 16.83 1.09 -0.40
CA SER A 149 18.16 1.71 -0.57
C SER A 149 18.50 2.70 0.55
N MET A 150 17.52 3.47 1.04
CA MET A 150 17.69 4.36 2.18
C MET A 150 17.97 3.59 3.48
N GLU A 151 17.26 2.51 3.72
CA GLU A 151 17.46 1.66 4.88
C GLU A 151 18.80 0.91 4.82
N GLU A 152 19.23 0.46 3.64
CA GLU A 152 20.55 -0.15 3.44
C GLU A 152 21.69 0.84 3.77
N GLN A 153 21.55 2.11 3.41
CA GLN A 153 22.54 3.16 3.78
C GLN A 153 22.59 3.39 5.29
N ARG A 154 21.50 3.10 6.01
CA ARG A 154 21.44 3.14 7.48
C ARG A 154 21.96 1.85 8.14
N GLY A 155 22.29 0.82 7.34
CA GLY A 155 22.74 -0.48 7.81
C GLY A 155 21.62 -1.52 7.99
N ASN A 156 20.38 -1.20 7.57
CA ASN A 156 19.23 -2.11 7.62
C ASN A 156 19.06 -2.79 6.26
N SER A 157 18.92 -4.11 6.25
CA SER A 157 18.76 -4.89 5.01
C SER A 157 17.36 -5.48 4.83
N CYS A 158 16.41 -5.07 5.67
CA CYS A 158 15.06 -5.63 5.66
C CYS A 158 14.02 -4.54 5.90
N ILE A 159 13.01 -4.51 5.04
CA ILE A 159 11.82 -3.67 5.20
C ILE A 159 10.56 -4.54 5.23
N PHE A 160 9.55 -4.12 5.96
CA PHE A 160 8.22 -4.72 5.96
C PHE A 160 7.26 -3.85 5.17
N ILE A 161 6.58 -4.44 4.19
CA ILE A 161 5.61 -3.74 3.34
C ILE A 161 4.20 -4.18 3.74
N SER A 162 3.32 -3.23 4.01
CA SER A 162 1.89 -3.48 4.19
C SER A 162 1.12 -2.96 2.98
N GLY A 163 0.45 -3.85 2.27
CA GLY A 163 -0.34 -3.51 1.09
C GLY A 163 -1.47 -4.51 0.86
N HIS A 164 -2.40 -4.17 -0.04
CA HIS A 164 -3.43 -5.10 -0.46
C HIS A 164 -2.82 -6.32 -1.17
N ASN A 165 -3.40 -7.50 -0.97
CA ASN A 165 -2.95 -8.75 -1.60
C ASN A 165 -2.68 -8.60 -3.10
N GLY A 166 -3.56 -7.92 -3.83
CA GLY A 166 -3.43 -7.70 -5.27
C GLY A 166 -2.25 -6.83 -5.71
N HIS A 167 -1.58 -6.12 -4.78
CA HIS A 167 -0.37 -5.37 -5.07
C HIS A 167 0.91 -6.10 -4.69
N ILE A 168 0.84 -7.00 -3.69
CA ILE A 168 2.02 -7.71 -3.16
C ILE A 168 2.24 -9.09 -3.79
N GLU A 169 1.31 -9.59 -4.56
CA GLU A 169 1.40 -10.91 -5.20
C GLU A 169 2.50 -10.98 -6.27
N ARG A 170 3.07 -12.18 -6.47
CA ARG A 170 4.15 -12.41 -7.46
C ARG A 170 3.68 -12.53 -8.90
N SER A 171 2.38 -12.72 -9.14
CA SER A 171 1.84 -13.02 -10.47
C SER A 171 0.88 -11.96 -10.96
N GLY A 172 1.17 -10.99 -11.70
CA GLY A 172 0.30 -9.89 -12.13
C GLY A 172 -1.15 -10.27 -12.42
N ASN A 173 -2.06 -9.44 -11.99
CA ASN A 173 -3.51 -9.68 -11.96
C ASN A 173 -4.31 -8.82 -12.94
N TYR A 174 -3.69 -7.87 -13.62
CA TYR A 174 -4.36 -6.94 -14.55
C TYR A 174 -4.41 -7.43 -16.01
N GLY A 175 -4.00 -8.67 -16.28
CA GLY A 175 -3.90 -9.27 -17.61
C GLY A 175 -2.46 -9.67 -17.97
N ALA A 176 -2.29 -10.34 -19.11
CA ALA A 176 -1.09 -11.11 -19.44
C ALA A 176 0.25 -10.34 -19.36
N ASP A 177 0.24 -9.03 -19.62
CA ASP A 177 1.45 -8.20 -19.65
C ASP A 177 1.44 -7.09 -18.59
N ASN A 178 0.42 -7.04 -17.72
CA ASN A 178 0.25 -6.01 -16.72
C ASN A 178 0.81 -6.48 -15.38
N ARG A 179 1.88 -5.86 -14.95
CA ARG A 179 2.61 -6.22 -13.74
C ARG A 179 2.08 -5.45 -12.53
N VAL A 180 1.95 -6.12 -11.40
CA VAL A 180 1.69 -5.51 -10.10
C VAL A 180 3.01 -5.23 -9.37
N MET A 181 2.96 -4.44 -8.29
CA MET A 181 4.13 -4.09 -7.49
C MET A 181 4.92 -5.33 -7.05
N GLY A 182 4.26 -6.34 -6.48
CA GLY A 182 4.91 -7.57 -6.02
C GLY A 182 5.60 -8.39 -7.12
N ASN A 183 5.07 -8.35 -8.33
CA ASN A 183 5.69 -8.93 -9.51
C ASN A 183 7.05 -8.26 -9.83
N ILE A 184 7.06 -6.91 -9.80
CA ILE A 184 8.27 -6.12 -10.07
C ILE A 184 9.31 -6.36 -8.98
N LEU A 185 8.89 -6.27 -7.71
CA LEU A 185 9.77 -6.51 -6.56
C LEU A 185 10.32 -7.93 -6.54
N SER A 186 9.51 -8.92 -6.93
CA SER A 186 9.96 -10.32 -7.01
C SER A 186 11.04 -10.54 -8.07
N ASP A 187 10.93 -9.87 -9.23
CA ASP A 187 11.95 -9.95 -10.27
C ASP A 187 13.24 -9.23 -9.87
N GLU A 188 13.15 -8.06 -9.21
CA GLU A 188 14.31 -7.28 -8.79
C GLU A 188 15.05 -7.90 -7.60
N LEU A 189 14.32 -8.45 -6.62
CA LEU A 189 14.87 -8.94 -5.36
C LEU A 189 15.07 -10.47 -5.32
N GLY A 190 14.45 -11.21 -6.25
CA GLY A 190 14.53 -12.67 -6.29
C GLY A 190 14.10 -13.31 -4.96
N GLU A 191 14.98 -14.09 -4.36
CA GLU A 191 14.74 -14.75 -3.06
C GLU A 191 14.68 -13.77 -1.87
N GLY A 192 15.08 -12.52 -2.06
CA GLY A 192 14.94 -11.45 -1.06
C GLY A 192 13.50 -10.94 -0.91
N TYR A 193 12.61 -11.23 -1.85
CA TYR A 193 11.20 -10.86 -1.76
C TYR A 193 10.36 -12.00 -1.18
N PHE A 194 9.75 -11.78 0.00
CA PHE A 194 8.90 -12.74 0.67
C PHE A 194 7.47 -12.23 0.78
N ALA A 195 6.54 -12.84 0.04
CA ALA A 195 5.16 -12.42 -0.05
C ALA A 195 4.25 -13.20 0.90
N ILE A 196 3.53 -12.49 1.77
CA ILE A 196 2.56 -13.06 2.72
C ILE A 196 1.16 -12.62 2.32
N GLY A 197 0.35 -13.54 1.79
CA GLY A 197 -1.06 -13.29 1.53
C GLY A 197 -1.88 -13.31 2.82
N THR A 198 -3.00 -12.60 2.83
CA THR A 198 -3.98 -12.66 3.92
C THR A 198 -5.34 -13.04 3.40
N ASP A 199 -6.06 -13.91 4.10
CA ASP A 199 -7.45 -14.25 3.79
C ASP A 199 -8.23 -14.56 5.08
N PHE A 200 -9.51 -14.81 4.95
CA PHE A 200 -10.43 -15.04 6.07
C PHE A 200 -11.35 -16.22 5.77
N TYR A 201 -11.89 -16.83 6.80
CA TYR A 201 -13.04 -17.71 6.62
C TYR A 201 -14.35 -16.93 6.64
N LYS A 202 -14.50 -16.00 7.59
CA LYS A 202 -15.61 -15.07 7.68
C LYS A 202 -15.06 -13.69 8.06
N THR A 203 -15.53 -12.67 7.36
CA THR A 203 -15.20 -11.30 7.73
C THR A 203 -16.43 -10.40 7.72
N LYS A 204 -16.41 -9.38 8.55
CA LYS A 204 -17.27 -8.20 8.43
C LYS A 204 -16.40 -7.03 8.02
N CYS A 205 -16.69 -6.45 6.86
CA CYS A 205 -15.96 -5.30 6.34
C CYS A 205 -16.85 -4.07 6.32
N ASN A 206 -16.31 -2.97 6.78
CA ASN A 206 -16.90 -1.65 6.74
C ASN A 206 -16.44 -0.98 5.43
N LEU A 207 -17.26 -1.03 4.37
CA LEU A 207 -16.89 -0.60 3.02
C LEU A 207 -17.65 0.67 2.62
N PRO A 208 -17.00 1.59 1.86
CA PRO A 208 -17.64 2.83 1.42
C PRO A 208 -18.68 2.57 0.33
N LYS A 209 -19.74 3.38 0.34
CA LYS A 209 -20.68 3.55 -0.76
C LYS A 209 -20.27 4.70 -1.66
N SER A 210 -20.97 4.84 -2.78
CA SER A 210 -20.82 5.97 -3.72
C SER A 210 -21.13 7.34 -3.10
N ASP A 211 -21.89 7.38 -1.99
CA ASP A 211 -22.21 8.61 -1.23
C ASP A 211 -21.20 8.90 -0.09
N GLY A 212 -20.08 8.16 -0.04
CA GLY A 212 -19.05 8.29 0.98
C GLY A 212 -19.37 7.64 2.32
N LYS A 213 -20.64 7.21 2.55
CA LYS A 213 -21.02 6.51 3.77
C LYS A 213 -20.49 5.09 3.74
N ARG A 214 -20.09 4.58 4.89
CA ARG A 214 -19.62 3.20 5.04
C ARG A 214 -20.73 2.30 5.56
N ILE A 215 -20.79 1.07 5.03
CA ILE A 215 -21.74 0.04 5.46
C ILE A 215 -20.99 -1.25 5.75
N THR A 216 -21.39 -1.91 6.85
CA THR A 216 -20.86 -3.22 7.21
C THR A 216 -21.51 -4.31 6.38
N HIS A 217 -20.67 -5.07 5.66
CA HIS A 217 -21.06 -6.28 4.94
C HIS A 217 -20.38 -7.50 5.53
N THR A 218 -21.02 -8.66 5.41
CA THR A 218 -20.46 -9.94 5.84
C THR A 218 -20.08 -10.76 4.61
N PHE A 219 -18.85 -11.24 4.59
CA PHE A 219 -18.31 -12.09 3.53
C PHE A 219 -17.86 -13.43 4.10
N TYR A 220 -17.89 -14.44 3.24
CA TYR A 220 -17.40 -15.77 3.54
C TYR A 220 -16.44 -16.20 2.43
N SER A 221 -15.28 -16.70 2.81
CA SER A 221 -14.40 -17.42 1.90
C SER A 221 -14.72 -18.90 1.95
N TYR A 222 -15.00 -19.46 0.78
CA TYR A 222 -15.33 -20.89 0.65
C TYR A 222 -14.19 -21.69 0.04
N ASP A 223 -13.03 -21.08 -0.14
CA ASP A 223 -11.85 -21.76 -0.65
C ASP A 223 -11.36 -22.88 0.29
N PRO A 224 -10.59 -23.85 -0.21
CA PRO A 224 -10.12 -25.00 0.58
C PRO A 224 -9.19 -24.60 1.73
N LEU A 225 -8.35 -23.54 1.56
CA LEU A 225 -7.38 -23.11 2.57
C LEU A 225 -8.08 -22.43 3.75
N ALA A 226 -9.04 -21.52 3.48
CA ALA A 226 -9.84 -20.89 4.50
C ALA A 226 -10.65 -21.91 5.32
N LYS A 227 -11.19 -22.95 4.65
CA LYS A 227 -11.86 -24.05 5.32
C LYS A 227 -10.93 -24.89 6.17
N ALA A 228 -9.70 -25.13 5.71
CA ALA A 228 -8.67 -25.86 6.46
C ALA A 228 -8.26 -25.06 7.71
N ALA A 229 -8.03 -23.75 7.57
CA ALA A 229 -7.71 -22.84 8.68
C ALA A 229 -8.83 -22.86 9.75
N LYS A 230 -10.11 -22.72 9.33
CA LYS A 230 -11.24 -22.84 10.26
C LYS A 230 -11.28 -24.18 10.96
N LYS A 231 -11.03 -25.29 10.25
CA LYS A 231 -11.05 -26.63 10.82
C LYS A 231 -9.92 -26.84 11.83
N ALA A 232 -8.80 -26.15 11.70
CA ALA A 232 -7.71 -26.19 12.66
C ALA A 232 -8.10 -25.61 14.02
N GLY A 233 -9.13 -24.77 14.09
CA GLY A 233 -9.74 -24.30 15.34
C GLY A 233 -9.04 -23.13 16.00
N TYR A 234 -8.14 -22.45 15.29
CA TYR A 234 -7.45 -21.25 15.76
C TYR A 234 -8.13 -19.99 15.22
N ASP A 235 -8.08 -18.90 15.96
CA ASP A 235 -8.59 -17.59 15.52
C ASP A 235 -7.73 -17.03 14.37
N MET A 236 -6.41 -17.28 14.42
CA MET A 236 -5.45 -16.94 13.40
C MET A 236 -4.55 -18.14 13.10
N SER A 237 -4.25 -18.39 11.83
CA SER A 237 -3.40 -19.48 11.36
C SER A 237 -2.39 -18.97 10.36
N TRP A 238 -1.14 -19.41 10.49
CA TRP A 238 -0.07 -19.19 9.52
C TRP A 238 0.19 -20.47 8.72
N PHE A 239 0.22 -20.36 7.41
CA PHE A 239 0.55 -21.43 6.49
C PHE A 239 1.85 -21.07 5.76
N ASP A 240 2.94 -21.70 6.16
CA ASP A 240 4.23 -21.62 5.47
C ASP A 240 4.25 -22.63 4.33
N PHE A 241 4.21 -22.17 3.10
CA PHE A 241 4.13 -23.04 1.92
C PHE A 241 5.40 -23.86 1.72
N SER A 242 6.55 -23.38 2.18
CA SER A 242 7.82 -24.10 2.13
C SER A 242 7.85 -25.37 3.03
N LYS A 243 6.95 -25.45 4.02
CA LYS A 243 6.84 -26.56 4.97
C LYS A 243 5.75 -27.55 4.60
N VAL A 244 5.02 -27.32 3.51
CA VAL A 244 3.93 -28.20 3.10
C VAL A 244 4.51 -29.48 2.48
N PRO A 245 4.17 -30.68 3.01
CA PRO A 245 4.68 -31.93 2.46
C PRO A 245 4.19 -32.15 1.02
N GLU A 246 5.10 -32.53 0.12
CA GLU A 246 4.83 -32.67 -1.34
C GLU A 246 3.67 -33.61 -1.66
N ASN A 247 3.49 -34.71 -0.91
CA ASN A 247 2.43 -35.69 -1.14
C ASN A 247 1.18 -35.44 -0.27
N SER A 248 0.97 -34.21 0.18
CA SER A 248 -0.18 -33.86 1.02
C SER A 248 -1.31 -33.26 0.21
N LYS A 249 -2.54 -33.43 0.71
CA LYS A 249 -3.71 -32.74 0.14
C LYS A 249 -3.58 -31.21 0.20
N LEU A 250 -2.82 -30.68 1.16
CA LEU A 250 -2.57 -29.25 1.26
C LEU A 250 -1.67 -28.79 0.11
N LYS A 251 -0.68 -29.62 -0.32
CA LYS A 251 0.16 -29.31 -1.48
C LYS A 251 -0.69 -29.19 -2.75
N GLU A 252 -1.60 -30.15 -2.99
CA GLU A 252 -2.54 -30.07 -4.10
C GLU A 252 -3.33 -28.75 -4.07
N GLN A 253 -3.81 -28.34 -2.88
CA GLN A 253 -4.61 -27.12 -2.72
C GLN A 253 -3.84 -25.82 -2.94
N ILE A 254 -2.54 -25.74 -2.61
CA ILE A 254 -1.73 -24.54 -2.87
C ILE A 254 -1.21 -24.49 -4.30
N THR A 255 -1.11 -25.63 -4.97
CA THR A 255 -0.65 -25.76 -6.38
C THR A 255 -1.80 -25.53 -7.36
N ASP A 256 -3.00 -25.99 -7.03
CA ASP A 256 -4.18 -25.84 -7.86
C ASP A 256 -4.71 -24.41 -7.87
N HIS A 257 -5.50 -24.07 -8.89
CA HIS A 257 -6.24 -22.81 -8.91
C HIS A 257 -7.35 -22.83 -7.89
N VAL A 258 -7.27 -21.95 -6.88
CA VAL A 258 -8.33 -21.74 -5.89
C VAL A 258 -8.89 -20.32 -5.98
N SER A 259 -10.16 -20.17 -5.67
CA SER A 259 -10.84 -18.88 -5.71
C SER A 259 -10.75 -18.22 -4.33
N MET A 260 -9.74 -17.38 -4.13
CA MET A 260 -9.47 -16.66 -2.88
C MET A 260 -10.19 -15.33 -2.82
N GLY A 261 -10.42 -14.80 -1.63
CA GLY A 261 -10.98 -13.47 -1.44
C GLY A 261 -9.99 -12.37 -1.86
N SER A 262 -10.49 -11.34 -2.55
CA SER A 262 -9.74 -10.12 -2.89
C SER A 262 -10.67 -8.92 -2.79
N LEU A 263 -10.99 -8.54 -1.56
CA LEU A 263 -11.87 -7.41 -1.26
C LEU A 263 -11.08 -6.12 -1.25
N GLY A 264 -11.52 -5.15 -2.06
CA GLY A 264 -11.03 -3.77 -2.04
C GLY A 264 -12.12 -2.78 -1.65
N GLU A 265 -11.76 -1.51 -1.51
CA GLU A 265 -12.72 -0.45 -1.16
C GLU A 265 -13.77 -0.16 -2.25
N GLY A 266 -13.57 -0.59 -3.49
CA GLY A 266 -14.49 -0.42 -4.62
C GLY A 266 -15.70 -1.37 -4.61
N TYR A 267 -16.18 -1.83 -3.45
CA TYR A 267 -17.28 -2.79 -3.36
C TYR A 267 -18.63 -2.17 -3.76
N SER A 268 -19.31 -2.81 -4.72
CA SER A 268 -20.69 -2.53 -5.09
C SER A 268 -21.60 -3.69 -4.70
N ALA A 269 -22.44 -3.52 -3.67
CA ALA A 269 -23.30 -4.58 -3.16
C ALA A 269 -24.22 -5.20 -4.22
N PHE A 270 -24.79 -4.38 -5.11
CA PHE A 270 -25.66 -4.86 -6.19
C PHE A 270 -24.84 -5.65 -7.24
N PHE A 271 -23.78 -5.05 -7.78
CA PHE A 271 -22.97 -5.67 -8.86
C PHE A 271 -22.28 -6.94 -8.37
N MET A 272 -21.62 -6.88 -7.20
CA MET A 272 -20.83 -7.99 -6.69
C MET A 272 -21.66 -9.14 -6.11
N SER A 273 -22.94 -8.89 -5.74
CA SER A 273 -23.86 -9.98 -5.40
C SER A 273 -24.25 -10.81 -6.62
N ILE A 274 -24.29 -10.20 -7.82
CA ILE A 274 -24.57 -10.87 -9.08
C ILE A 274 -23.30 -11.51 -9.66
N PHE A 275 -22.16 -10.82 -9.53
CA PHE A 275 -20.86 -11.23 -10.06
C PHE A 275 -19.82 -11.41 -8.93
N PRO A 276 -19.92 -12.46 -8.10
CA PRO A 276 -19.01 -12.66 -6.97
C PRO A 276 -17.54 -12.88 -7.38
N GLN A 277 -17.28 -13.18 -8.64
CA GLN A 277 -15.92 -13.31 -9.18
C GLN A 277 -15.17 -11.96 -9.20
N SER A 278 -15.89 -10.84 -9.19
CA SER A 278 -15.29 -9.51 -9.22
C SER A 278 -14.50 -9.12 -7.96
N TYR A 279 -14.68 -9.85 -6.86
CA TYR A 279 -13.90 -9.69 -5.63
C TYR A 279 -13.15 -10.97 -5.24
N ARG A 280 -12.75 -11.77 -6.23
CA ARG A 280 -11.99 -13.00 -6.03
C ARG A 280 -10.86 -13.11 -7.04
N ILE A 281 -9.76 -13.68 -6.57
CA ILE A 281 -8.63 -14.10 -7.40
C ILE A 281 -8.72 -15.61 -7.56
N SER A 282 -8.68 -16.10 -8.81
CA SER A 282 -8.60 -17.54 -9.12
C SER A 282 -7.22 -17.86 -9.65
N GLN A 283 -6.33 -18.25 -8.75
CA GLN A 283 -4.93 -18.53 -9.04
C GLN A 283 -4.39 -19.63 -8.10
N SER A 284 -3.21 -20.16 -8.43
CA SER A 284 -2.44 -21.03 -7.53
C SER A 284 -1.84 -20.19 -6.39
N PRO A 285 -2.16 -20.47 -5.11
CA PRO A 285 -1.63 -19.72 -3.99
C PRO A 285 -0.10 -19.66 -3.93
N GLU A 286 0.59 -20.78 -4.20
CA GLU A 286 2.06 -20.84 -4.16
C GLU A 286 2.75 -20.03 -5.27
N LYS A 287 2.02 -19.66 -6.34
CA LYS A 287 2.53 -18.75 -7.37
C LYS A 287 2.41 -17.27 -6.96
N LEU A 288 1.50 -16.98 -6.03
CA LEU A 288 1.22 -15.63 -5.56
C LEU A 288 2.05 -15.28 -4.31
N TYR A 289 2.17 -16.25 -3.38
CA TYR A 289 2.69 -16.01 -2.04
C TYR A 289 3.65 -17.14 -1.60
N ASP A 290 4.52 -16.82 -0.64
CA ASP A 290 5.36 -17.80 0.06
C ASP A 290 4.62 -18.45 1.24
N GLY A 291 3.58 -17.78 1.70
CA GLY A 291 2.70 -18.27 2.75
C GLY A 291 1.49 -17.36 2.92
N MET A 292 0.56 -17.79 3.77
CA MET A 292 -0.68 -17.05 4.02
C MET A 292 -1.06 -17.03 5.49
N ILE A 293 -1.60 -15.90 5.92
CA ILE A 293 -2.26 -15.73 7.23
C ILE A 293 -3.77 -15.79 7.01
N PHE A 294 -4.45 -16.67 7.75
CA PHE A 294 -5.91 -16.77 7.78
C PHE A 294 -6.45 -16.29 9.10
N VAL A 295 -7.42 -15.37 9.04
CA VAL A 295 -8.18 -14.92 10.19
C VAL A 295 -9.57 -15.59 10.14
N THR A 296 -9.89 -16.44 11.12
CA THR A 296 -11.14 -17.22 11.11
C THR A 296 -12.37 -16.33 11.15
N ASN A 297 -12.39 -15.31 12.00
CA ASN A 297 -13.45 -14.32 12.08
C ASN A 297 -12.82 -12.91 12.17
N ALA A 298 -12.87 -12.15 11.10
CA ALA A 298 -12.41 -10.77 11.10
C ALA A 298 -13.57 -9.80 11.42
N HIS A 299 -13.25 -8.73 12.14
CA HIS A 299 -14.16 -7.66 12.53
C HIS A 299 -14.00 -6.44 11.63
N PRO A 300 -15.03 -5.57 11.48
CA PRO A 300 -14.87 -4.29 10.81
C PRO A 300 -13.86 -3.42 11.56
N ILE A 301 -13.09 -2.63 10.81
CA ILE A 301 -12.30 -1.57 11.42
C ILE A 301 -13.21 -0.51 12.05
N GLU A 302 -12.77 0.08 13.14
CA GLU A 302 -13.39 1.24 13.77
C GLU A 302 -12.57 2.47 13.41
N ILE A 303 -13.12 3.29 12.48
CA ILE A 303 -12.45 4.51 12.02
C ILE A 303 -12.71 5.61 13.05
N ARG A 304 -11.66 6.20 13.57
CA ARG A 304 -11.73 7.37 14.46
C ARG A 304 -12.24 8.59 13.68
N GLU A 305 -13.11 9.37 14.29
CA GLU A 305 -13.52 10.67 13.78
C GLU A 305 -12.32 11.66 13.82
N GLU A 306 -12.32 12.62 12.93
CA GLU A 306 -11.29 13.67 12.85
C GLU A 306 -11.36 14.62 14.06
#